data_bbb881c257481aecc11a6d834e3261fa
#
_entry.id   bbb881c257481aecc11a6d834e3261fa
#
_cell.length_a   1.000
_cell.length_b   1.000
_cell.length_c   1.000
_cell.angle_alpha   90.00
_cell.angle_beta   90.00
_cell.angle_gamma   90.00
#
_symmetry.space_group_name_H-M   'P 1'
#
loop_
_entity.id
_entity.type
_entity.pdbx_description
1 polymer ?
#
loop_
_entity_poly.entity_id
_entity_poly.type
_entity_poly.pdbx_seq_one_letter_code
_entity_poly.pdbx_strand_id
1 'polypeptide(L)'
;MNRVVITGLGIWSCIGKNIGEVRNSLWNGRSGIVLDASRKELGFRSALTGKVEMPELKGMLSRAQRNYMPEQAKYAWCATSEALRNARIDQDWLDSHEVGILYGGDSSVEPA
;
A
#
# COMPACT_ATOMS: atom_id res chain seq x y z
N MET A 1 8.02 -27.30 -17.70
CA MET A 1 7.16 -26.37 -16.92
C MET A 1 8.07 -25.39 -16.17
N ASN A 2 7.84 -24.10 -16.36
CA ASN A 2 8.62 -23.08 -15.67
C ASN A 2 8.15 -22.93 -14.22
N ARG A 3 9.12 -22.85 -13.30
CA ARG A 3 8.80 -22.57 -11.90
C ARG A 3 8.70 -21.06 -11.70
N VAL A 4 7.65 -20.64 -11.03
CA VAL A 4 7.45 -19.24 -10.63
C VAL A 4 7.51 -19.17 -9.11
N VAL A 5 8.25 -18.20 -8.59
CA VAL A 5 8.44 -18.02 -7.15
C VAL A 5 8.17 -16.58 -6.75
N ILE A 6 7.72 -16.38 -5.52
CA ILE A 6 7.57 -15.06 -4.91
C ILE A 6 8.90 -14.73 -4.23
N THR A 7 9.52 -13.62 -4.63
CA THR A 7 10.84 -13.21 -4.13
C THR A 7 10.79 -12.06 -3.13
N GLY A 8 9.68 -11.34 -3.07
CA GLY A 8 9.51 -10.24 -2.15
C GLY A 8 8.05 -9.91 -1.91
N LEU A 9 7.77 -9.39 -0.74
CA LEU A 9 6.44 -8.96 -0.30
C LEU A 9 6.51 -7.53 0.23
N GLY A 10 5.44 -6.79 0.03
CA GLY A 10 5.25 -5.48 0.61
C GLY A 10 3.78 -5.23 0.90
N ILE A 11 3.51 -4.46 1.93
CA ILE A 11 2.15 -4.17 2.37
C ILE A 11 2.06 -2.79 3.03
N TRP A 12 0.93 -2.13 2.81
CA TRP A 12 0.52 -0.93 3.54
C TRP A 12 -0.96 -1.09 3.89
N SER A 13 -1.27 -1.19 5.17
CA SER A 13 -2.62 -1.54 5.62
C SER A 13 -2.98 -0.89 6.95
N CYS A 14 -4.23 -1.07 7.38
CA CYS A 14 -4.71 -0.59 8.67
C CYS A 14 -4.10 -1.32 9.88
N ILE A 15 -3.42 -2.46 9.68
CA ILE A 15 -2.75 -3.21 10.75
C ILE A 15 -1.23 -3.12 10.69
N GLY A 16 -0.68 -2.40 9.73
CA GLY A 16 0.74 -2.16 9.64
C GLY A 16 1.16 -1.54 8.32
N LYS A 17 2.28 -0.85 8.32
CA LYS A 17 2.86 -0.12 7.20
C LYS A 17 4.00 -0.88 6.52
N ASN A 18 4.26 -2.09 6.95
CA ASN A 18 5.25 -2.99 6.40
C ASN A 18 4.95 -4.43 6.85
N ILE A 19 5.64 -5.38 6.28
CA ILE A 19 5.47 -6.81 6.59
C ILE A 19 5.71 -7.10 8.08
N GLY A 20 6.71 -6.48 8.68
CA GLY A 20 7.05 -6.69 10.10
C GLY A 20 5.93 -6.23 11.03
N GLU A 21 5.36 -5.06 10.80
CA GLU A 21 4.24 -4.54 11.60
C GLU A 21 2.97 -5.37 11.42
N VAL A 22 2.65 -5.75 10.19
CA VAL A 22 1.49 -6.61 9.89
C VAL A 22 1.62 -7.97 10.56
N ARG A 23 2.78 -8.59 10.43
CA ARG A 23 3.08 -9.86 11.11
C ARG A 23 2.88 -9.75 12.62
N ASN A 24 3.40 -8.69 13.23
CA ASN A 24 3.27 -8.44 14.65
C ASN A 24 1.80 -8.23 15.07
N SER A 25 1.04 -7.49 14.28
CA SER A 25 -0.39 -7.28 14.52
C SER A 25 -1.19 -8.58 14.44
N LEU A 26 -0.93 -9.40 13.43
CA LEU A 26 -1.58 -10.71 13.27
C LEU A 26 -1.23 -11.65 14.41
N TRP A 27 0.04 -11.69 14.80
CA TRP A 27 0.50 -12.55 15.87
C TRP A 27 -0.11 -12.18 17.24
N ASN A 28 -0.29 -10.91 17.49
CA ASN A 28 -0.87 -10.39 18.74
C ASN A 28 -2.39 -10.19 18.69
N GLY A 29 -3.05 -10.57 17.60
CA GLY A 29 -4.49 -10.43 17.44
C GLY A 29 -4.98 -8.99 17.44
N ARG A 30 -4.15 -8.03 16.98
CA ARG A 30 -4.54 -6.62 16.89
C ARG A 30 -5.42 -6.36 15.69
N SER A 31 -6.54 -5.66 15.90
CA SER A 31 -7.44 -5.19 14.85
C SER A 31 -7.07 -3.78 14.42
N GLY A 32 -7.19 -3.52 13.13
CA GLY A 32 -7.08 -2.17 12.56
C GLY A 32 -8.44 -1.50 12.36
N ILE A 33 -9.52 -2.14 12.79
CA ILE A 33 -10.86 -1.58 12.70
C ILE A 33 -11.07 -0.58 13.83
N VAL A 34 -11.44 0.64 13.47
CA VAL A 34 -11.66 1.75 14.41
C VAL A 34 -13.01 2.40 14.17
N LEU A 35 -13.50 3.11 15.19
CA LEU A 35 -14.68 3.95 15.06
C LEU A 35 -14.29 5.27 14.40
N ASP A 36 -14.92 5.60 13.29
CA ASP A 36 -14.70 6.84 12.55
C ASP A 36 -15.94 7.72 12.67
N ALA A 37 -15.84 8.78 13.48
CA ALA A 37 -16.94 9.70 13.74
C ALA A 37 -17.43 10.41 12.47
N SER A 38 -16.54 10.69 11.52
CA SER A 38 -16.91 11.35 10.26
C SER A 38 -17.86 10.50 9.42
N ARG A 39 -17.72 9.19 9.45
CA ARG A 39 -18.64 8.28 8.76
C ARG A 39 -20.05 8.35 9.35
N LYS A 40 -20.15 8.49 10.68
CA LYS A 40 -21.43 8.65 11.35
C LYS A 40 -22.11 9.97 10.98
N GLU A 41 -21.34 11.05 10.94
CA GLU A 41 -21.83 12.38 10.54
C GLU A 41 -22.33 12.40 9.09
N LEU A 42 -21.70 11.62 8.20
CA LEU A 42 -22.11 11.48 6.81
C LEU A 42 -23.29 10.52 6.60
N GLY A 43 -23.84 9.93 7.66
CA GLY A 43 -25.02 9.07 7.60
C GLY A 43 -24.76 7.63 7.19
N PHE A 44 -23.52 7.15 7.23
CA PHE A 44 -23.23 5.74 7.01
C PHE A 44 -23.85 4.87 8.10
N ARG A 45 -24.33 3.70 7.70
CA ARG A 45 -24.93 2.74 8.66
C ARG A 45 -23.91 2.25 9.70
N SER A 46 -22.64 2.09 9.28
CA SER A 46 -21.55 1.71 10.16
C SER A 46 -20.52 2.82 10.22
N ALA A 47 -20.13 3.17 11.43
CA ALA A 47 -19.00 4.06 11.68
C ALA A 47 -17.66 3.30 11.81
N LEU A 48 -17.68 1.98 11.66
CA LEU A 48 -16.47 1.16 11.72
C LEU A 48 -15.75 1.17 10.38
N THR A 49 -14.43 1.32 10.42
CA THR A 49 -13.58 1.31 9.22
C THR A 49 -12.18 0.83 9.55
N GLY A 50 -11.54 0.18 8.59
CA GLY A 50 -10.11 -0.06 8.62
C GLY A 50 -9.38 1.22 8.20
N LYS A 51 -8.96 2.03 9.18
CA LYS A 51 -8.29 3.31 8.91
C LYS A 51 -6.85 3.07 8.50
N VAL A 52 -6.54 3.47 7.27
CA VAL A 52 -5.18 3.41 6.72
C VAL A 52 -4.56 4.80 6.79
N GLU A 53 -3.38 4.89 7.38
CA GLU A 53 -2.64 6.14 7.46
C GLU A 53 -2.02 6.49 6.10
N MET A 54 -2.18 7.74 5.67
CA MET A 54 -1.61 8.22 4.41
C MET A 54 -0.08 8.24 4.50
N PRO A 55 0.63 7.62 3.54
CA PRO A 55 2.09 7.66 3.56
C PRO A 55 2.61 9.08 3.30
N GLU A 56 3.67 9.44 4.02
CA GLU A 56 4.41 10.68 3.77
C GLU A 56 5.47 10.43 2.70
N LEU A 57 5.23 10.96 1.51
CA LEU A 57 6.09 10.75 0.34
C LEU A 57 7.00 11.96 0.02
N LYS A 58 6.99 12.99 0.87
CA LYS A 58 7.93 14.11 0.76
C LYS A 58 9.37 13.60 0.85
N GLY A 59 10.20 14.07 -0.09
CA GLY A 59 11.59 13.63 -0.16
C GLY A 59 11.83 12.32 -0.92
N MET A 60 10.80 11.52 -1.16
CA MET A 60 10.87 10.30 -1.98
C MET A 60 10.38 10.54 -3.41
N LEU A 61 9.34 11.36 -3.56
CA LEU A 61 8.74 11.72 -4.83
C LEU A 61 8.65 13.23 -4.97
N SER A 62 8.75 13.73 -6.20
CA SER A 62 8.57 15.14 -6.49
C SER A 62 7.13 15.58 -6.19
N ARG A 63 6.92 16.88 -6.02
CA ARG A 63 5.58 17.44 -5.82
C ARG A 63 4.65 17.10 -6.98
N ALA A 64 5.14 17.21 -8.20
CA ALA A 64 4.38 16.87 -9.40
C ALA A 64 3.93 15.40 -9.39
N GLN A 65 4.84 14.48 -9.12
CA GLN A 65 4.52 13.05 -9.01
C GLN A 65 3.45 12.79 -7.95
N ARG A 66 3.60 13.37 -6.75
CA ARG A 66 2.64 13.20 -5.66
C ARG A 66 1.25 13.75 -6.00
N ASN A 67 1.18 14.87 -6.71
CA ASN A 67 -0.09 15.48 -7.09
C ASN A 67 -0.87 14.66 -8.13
N TYR A 68 -0.18 13.90 -8.97
CA TYR A 68 -0.80 13.00 -9.94
C TYR A 68 -1.19 11.64 -9.37
N MET A 69 -0.75 11.31 -8.16
CA MET A 69 -1.02 10.01 -7.53
C MET A 69 -2.32 10.06 -6.74
N PRO A 70 -3.33 9.27 -7.12
CA PRO A 70 -4.48 9.04 -6.25
C PRO A 70 -4.05 8.30 -4.98
N GLU A 71 -4.88 8.32 -3.96
CA GLU A 71 -4.60 7.71 -2.65
C GLU A 71 -4.14 6.25 -2.77
N GLN A 72 -4.83 5.46 -3.56
CA GLN A 72 -4.51 4.04 -3.79
C GLN A 72 -3.11 3.84 -4.39
N ALA A 73 -2.71 4.73 -5.30
CA ALA A 73 -1.38 4.67 -5.90
C ALA A 73 -0.27 4.95 -4.88
N LYS A 74 -0.52 5.78 -3.89
CA LYS A 74 0.43 6.05 -2.80
C LYS A 74 0.66 4.82 -1.94
N TYR A 75 -0.42 4.12 -1.60
CA TYR A 75 -0.31 2.84 -0.86
C TYR A 75 0.42 1.78 -1.68
N ALA A 76 0.04 1.64 -2.95
CA ALA A 76 0.67 0.69 -3.86
C ALA A 76 2.16 0.99 -4.06
N TRP A 77 2.53 2.25 -4.16
CA TRP A 77 3.93 2.66 -4.29
C TRP A 77 4.75 2.25 -3.06
N CYS A 78 4.23 2.48 -1.85
CA CYS A 78 4.88 2.08 -0.62
C CYS A 78 5.03 0.56 -0.51
N ALA A 79 3.98 -0.18 -0.79
CA ALA A 79 4.00 -1.64 -0.76
C ALA A 79 4.95 -2.22 -1.81
N THR A 80 4.95 -1.69 -3.03
CA THR A 80 5.85 -2.11 -4.10
C THR A 80 7.30 -1.82 -3.75
N SER A 81 7.59 -0.64 -3.19
CA SER A 81 8.93 -0.27 -2.76
C SER A 81 9.48 -1.22 -1.69
N GLU A 82 8.65 -1.64 -0.75
CA GLU A 82 9.00 -2.64 0.24
C GLU A 82 9.27 -4.00 -0.40
N ALA A 83 8.39 -4.43 -1.31
CA ALA A 83 8.54 -5.71 -2.01
C ALA A 83 9.84 -5.79 -2.81
N LEU A 84 10.20 -4.72 -3.51
CA LEU A 84 11.45 -4.64 -4.27
C LEU A 84 12.68 -4.70 -3.35
N ARG A 85 12.65 -3.97 -2.23
CA ARG A 85 13.73 -4.04 -1.23
C ARG A 85 13.84 -5.44 -0.61
N ASN A 86 12.71 -6.06 -0.29
CA ASN A 86 12.65 -7.40 0.26
C ASN A 86 13.21 -8.44 -0.72
N ALA A 87 12.92 -8.27 -2.01
CA ALA A 87 13.45 -9.09 -3.09
C ALA A 87 14.91 -8.77 -3.47
N ARG A 88 15.48 -7.69 -2.93
CA ARG A 88 16.81 -7.15 -3.30
C ARG A 88 16.92 -6.79 -4.77
N ILE A 89 15.86 -6.22 -5.31
CA ILE A 89 15.80 -5.72 -6.69
C ILE A 89 16.01 -4.21 -6.64
N ASP A 90 17.04 -3.74 -7.33
CA ASP A 90 17.37 -2.33 -7.48
C ASP A 90 16.97 -1.78 -8.86
N GLN A 91 17.24 -0.50 -9.09
CA GLN A 91 16.91 0.15 -10.35
C GLN A 91 17.71 -0.44 -11.52
N ASP A 92 18.99 -0.77 -11.31
CA ASP A 92 19.83 -1.35 -12.35
C ASP A 92 19.28 -2.70 -12.83
N TRP A 93 18.78 -3.50 -11.91
CA TRP A 93 18.11 -4.76 -12.25
C TRP A 93 16.82 -4.52 -13.05
N LEU A 94 15.99 -3.54 -12.63
CA LEU A 94 14.76 -3.18 -13.33
C LEU A 94 15.04 -2.69 -14.75
N ASP A 95 16.07 -1.89 -14.93
CA ASP A 95 16.46 -1.33 -16.23
C ASP A 95 17.02 -2.39 -17.20
N SER A 96 17.53 -3.49 -16.67
CA SER A 96 18.17 -4.55 -17.45
C SER A 96 17.26 -5.78 -17.71
N HIS A 97 16.08 -5.81 -17.13
CA HIS A 97 15.15 -6.93 -17.25
C HIS A 97 13.78 -6.47 -17.74
N GLU A 98 13.08 -7.36 -18.42
CA GLU A 98 11.68 -7.15 -18.76
C GLU A 98 10.81 -7.39 -17.53
N VAL A 99 10.04 -6.37 -17.14
CA VAL A 99 9.21 -6.40 -15.94
C VAL A 99 7.76 -6.06 -16.29
N GLY A 100 6.84 -6.93 -15.92
CA GLY A 100 5.41 -6.68 -16.01
C GLY A 100 4.87 -6.13 -14.68
N ILE A 101 3.86 -5.27 -14.78
CA ILE A 101 3.12 -4.76 -13.62
C ILE A 101 1.66 -5.17 -13.78
N LEU A 102 1.12 -5.82 -12.76
CA LEU A 102 -0.30 -6.12 -12.66
C LEU A 102 -0.84 -5.44 -11.39
N TYR A 103 -1.76 -4.53 -11.58
CA TYR A 103 -2.38 -3.76 -10.48
C TYR A 103 -3.89 -3.91 -10.52
N GLY A 104 -4.50 -4.06 -9.34
CA GLY A 104 -5.95 -4.11 -9.19
C GLY A 104 -6.42 -3.23 -8.04
N GLY A 105 -7.57 -2.61 -8.21
CA GLY A 105 -8.23 -1.81 -7.19
C GLY A 105 -9.73 -2.01 -7.26
N ASP A 106 -10.39 -1.94 -6.11
CA ASP A 106 -11.84 -2.13 -6.00
C ASP A 106 -12.62 -0.89 -6.46
N SER A 107 -12.07 0.29 -6.22
CA SER A 107 -12.70 1.54 -6.63
C SER A 107 -11.67 2.46 -7.26
N SER A 108 -12.00 3.00 -8.43
CA SER A 108 -11.25 4.10 -9.02
C SER A 108 -11.75 5.41 -8.41
N VAL A 109 -10.86 6.14 -7.75
CA VAL A 109 -11.12 7.55 -7.47
C VAL A 109 -10.66 8.31 -8.71
N GLU A 110 -11.60 8.80 -9.49
CA GLU A 110 -11.25 9.77 -10.54
C GLU A 110 -10.66 10.99 -9.84
N PRO A 111 -9.51 11.49 -10.29
CA PRO A 111 -9.01 12.76 -9.80
C PRO A 111 -10.05 13.85 -10.14
N ALA A 112 -10.49 14.51 -9.11
CA ALA A 112 -11.35 15.69 -9.26
C ALA A 112 -10.60 16.80 -10.00
#